data_f6fa5548b08f23ecdb4de0328447fcc9
#
_entry.id   f6fa5548b08f23ecdb4de0328447fcc9
#
_cell.length_a   1.000
_cell.length_b   1.000
_cell.length_c   1.000
_cell.angle_alpha   90.00
_cell.angle_beta   90.00
_cell.angle_gamma   90.00
#
_symmetry.space_group_name_H-M   'P 1'
#
loop_
_entity.id
_entity.type
_entity.pdbx_description
1 polymer ?
#
loop_
_entity_poly.entity_id
_entity_poly.type
_entity_poly.pdbx_seq_one_letter_code
_entity_poly.pdbx_strand_id
1 'polypeptide(L)'
;MLEEIGYKYRVVKVDLDKGDQFKSEFKKISPFSKIPVIIDHENKKSIFESGAILIYLAEKSGKFYNENNRTEINQWLMAQMGYVGPMLGQHHQFHHYNPGKSKFGEERYFKISKRIYQELDEVLSKSKFLSGNDYTIADIGTF
;
A
#
# COMPACT_ATOMS: atom_id res chain seq x y z
N MET A 1 -7.42 -6.57 2.86
CA MET A 1 -6.94 -7.07 4.18
C MET A 1 -8.06 -7.30 5.20
N LEU A 2 -8.88 -6.30 5.58
CA LEU A 2 -9.94 -6.51 6.58
C LEU A 2 -10.95 -7.58 6.14
N GLU A 3 -11.33 -7.61 4.88
CA GLU A 3 -12.16 -8.65 4.28
C GLU A 3 -11.46 -10.03 4.34
N GLU A 4 -10.17 -10.08 3.99
CA GLU A 4 -9.39 -11.32 3.99
C GLU A 4 -9.28 -11.99 5.37
N ILE A 5 -9.19 -11.18 6.43
CA ILE A 5 -9.14 -11.72 7.80
C ILE A 5 -10.51 -11.92 8.42
N GLY A 6 -11.59 -11.37 7.82
CA GLY A 6 -12.96 -11.48 8.29
C GLY A 6 -13.29 -10.56 9.49
N TYR A 7 -12.55 -9.47 9.66
CA TYR A 7 -12.84 -8.54 10.76
C TYR A 7 -14.00 -7.61 10.42
N LYS A 8 -14.86 -7.38 11.40
CA LYS A 8 -15.90 -6.35 11.29
C LYS A 8 -15.28 -4.96 11.39
N TYR A 9 -15.68 -4.08 10.49
CA TYR A 9 -15.17 -2.71 10.47
C TYR A 9 -16.25 -1.73 10.00
N ARG A 10 -16.03 -0.46 10.26
CA ARG A 10 -16.82 0.66 9.75
C ARG A 10 -15.95 1.55 8.88
N VAL A 11 -16.39 1.84 7.67
CA VAL A 11 -15.74 2.83 6.80
C VAL A 11 -16.16 4.23 7.20
N VAL A 12 -15.17 5.11 7.39
CA VAL A 12 -15.37 6.55 7.56
C VAL A 12 -14.76 7.24 6.34
N LYS A 13 -15.63 7.85 5.51
CA LYS A 13 -15.18 8.55 4.31
C LYS A 13 -14.47 9.85 4.71
N VAL A 14 -13.30 10.08 4.13
CA VAL A 14 -12.56 11.35 4.17
C VAL A 14 -12.70 11.99 2.79
N ASP A 15 -13.33 13.15 2.72
CA ASP A 15 -13.53 13.88 1.47
C ASP A 15 -12.26 14.69 1.16
N LEU A 16 -11.43 14.15 0.26
CA LEU A 16 -10.15 14.77 -0.11
C LEU A 16 -10.33 16.07 -0.88
N ASP A 17 -11.39 16.17 -1.67
CA ASP A 17 -11.68 17.37 -2.47
C ASP A 17 -12.09 18.55 -1.58
N LYS A 18 -12.74 18.25 -0.45
CA LYS A 18 -13.08 19.26 0.57
C LYS A 18 -11.97 19.52 1.58
N GLY A 19 -10.84 18.81 1.46
CA GLY A 19 -9.71 18.99 2.36
C GLY A 19 -9.92 18.42 3.77
N ASP A 20 -10.80 17.44 3.95
CA ASP A 20 -11.05 16.82 5.26
C ASP A 20 -9.78 16.25 5.91
N GLN A 21 -8.82 15.79 5.09
CA GLN A 21 -7.53 15.28 5.54
C GLN A 21 -6.65 16.34 6.23
N PHE A 22 -6.94 17.63 6.02
CA PHE A 22 -6.18 18.73 6.63
C PHE A 22 -6.79 19.24 7.94
N LYS A 23 -7.96 18.73 8.34
CA LYS A 23 -8.59 19.08 9.61
C LYS A 23 -7.73 18.61 10.78
N SER A 24 -7.72 19.41 11.85
CA SER A 24 -6.91 19.15 13.05
C SER A 24 -7.16 17.76 13.65
N GLU A 25 -8.40 17.29 13.66
CA GLU A 25 -8.77 15.99 14.19
C GLU A 25 -8.17 14.84 13.36
N PHE A 26 -8.15 14.98 12.04
CA PHE A 26 -7.54 13.96 11.18
C PHE A 26 -6.01 13.98 11.30
N LYS A 27 -5.40 15.16 11.42
CA LYS A 27 -3.94 15.28 11.61
C LYS A 27 -3.42 14.61 12.88
N LYS A 28 -4.25 14.50 13.92
CA LYS A 28 -3.87 13.78 15.15
C LYS A 28 -3.64 12.29 14.92
N ILE A 29 -4.31 11.70 13.93
CA ILE A 29 -4.23 10.27 13.60
C ILE A 29 -3.44 10.00 12.32
N SER A 30 -3.21 11.00 11.48
CA SER A 30 -2.41 10.94 10.26
C SER A 30 -1.57 12.21 10.11
N PRO A 31 -0.32 12.24 10.62
CA PRO A 31 0.53 13.43 10.60
C PRO A 31 0.77 14.02 9.22
N PHE A 32 0.85 13.17 8.19
CA PHE A 32 1.03 13.56 6.79
C PHE A 32 -0.27 13.83 6.05
N SER A 33 -1.43 13.82 6.74
CA SER A 33 -2.73 14.05 6.13
C SER A 33 -3.03 13.07 4.97
N LYS A 34 -2.64 11.80 5.14
CA LYS A 34 -2.84 10.75 4.14
C LYS A 34 -3.82 9.68 4.64
N ILE A 35 -4.51 9.08 3.70
CA ILE A 35 -5.29 7.85 3.88
C ILE A 35 -4.51 6.68 3.25
N PRO A 36 -4.73 5.43 3.73
CA PRO A 36 -5.64 5.01 4.79
C PRO A 36 -5.12 5.27 6.21
N VAL A 37 -6.04 5.29 7.17
CA VAL A 37 -5.78 5.21 8.61
C VAL A 37 -6.79 4.24 9.21
N ILE A 38 -6.40 3.44 10.17
CA ILE A 38 -7.32 2.63 10.96
C ILE A 38 -7.30 3.06 12.42
N ILE A 39 -8.43 2.89 13.10
CA ILE A 39 -8.54 3.03 14.55
C ILE A 39 -9.00 1.68 15.10
N ASP A 40 -8.16 1.05 15.89
CA ASP A 40 -8.52 -0.16 16.61
C ASP A 40 -9.18 0.22 17.93
N HIS A 41 -10.47 -0.05 18.04
CA HIS A 41 -11.28 0.32 19.20
C HIS A 41 -11.01 -0.55 20.44
N GLU A 42 -10.42 -1.74 20.29
CA GLU A 42 -10.09 -2.61 21.43
C GLU A 42 -8.96 -2.03 22.28
N ASN A 43 -7.95 -1.46 21.63
CA ASN A 43 -6.78 -0.91 22.32
C ASN A 43 -6.60 0.60 22.12
N LYS A 44 -7.56 1.25 21.44
CA LYS A 44 -7.58 2.71 21.15
C LYS A 44 -6.36 3.19 20.33
N LYS A 45 -5.75 2.32 19.54
CA LYS A 45 -4.63 2.69 18.67
C LYS A 45 -5.14 3.22 17.33
N SER A 46 -4.57 4.34 16.89
CA SER A 46 -4.63 4.77 15.50
C SER A 46 -3.35 4.36 14.78
N ILE A 47 -3.48 3.77 13.61
CA ILE A 47 -2.36 3.32 12.79
C ILE A 47 -2.50 3.95 11.40
N PHE A 48 -1.49 4.68 10.98
CA PHE A 48 -1.33 5.23 9.63
C PHE A 48 -0.23 4.48 8.89
N GLU A 49 -0.04 4.74 7.60
CA GLU A 49 0.78 4.00 6.63
C GLU A 49 0.19 2.63 6.29
N SER A 50 -0.14 2.43 5.02
CA SER A 50 -0.79 1.19 4.56
C SER A 50 0.04 -0.06 4.87
N GLY A 51 1.37 0.00 4.74
CA GLY A 51 2.26 -1.11 5.10
C GLY A 51 2.22 -1.44 6.59
N ALA A 52 2.23 -0.42 7.45
CA ALA A 52 2.13 -0.61 8.89
C ALA A 52 0.76 -1.17 9.31
N ILE A 53 -0.30 -0.73 8.65
CA ILE A 53 -1.66 -1.26 8.85
C ILE A 53 -1.72 -2.75 8.48
N LEU A 54 -1.11 -3.15 7.37
CA LEU A 54 -1.07 -4.54 6.94
C LEU A 54 -0.33 -5.42 7.95
N ILE A 55 0.85 -4.99 8.39
CA ILE A 55 1.62 -5.72 9.42
C ILE A 55 0.80 -5.84 10.71
N TYR A 56 0.26 -4.73 11.22
CA TYR A 56 -0.53 -4.71 12.44
C TYR A 56 -1.71 -5.69 12.40
N LEU A 57 -2.49 -5.66 11.31
CA LEU A 57 -3.65 -6.53 11.14
C LEU A 57 -3.25 -7.99 10.96
N ALA A 58 -2.14 -8.26 10.30
CA ALA A 58 -1.61 -9.61 10.11
C ALA A 58 -1.13 -10.20 11.43
N GLU A 59 -0.38 -9.45 12.22
CA GLU A 59 0.06 -9.87 13.56
C GLU A 59 -1.13 -10.08 14.51
N LYS A 60 -2.10 -9.16 14.49
CA LYS A 60 -3.30 -9.28 15.32
C LYS A 60 -4.15 -10.50 14.96
N SER A 61 -4.24 -10.86 13.69
CA SER A 61 -5.06 -11.97 13.20
C SER A 61 -4.32 -13.31 13.14
N GLY A 62 -2.98 -13.30 13.16
CA GLY A 62 -2.15 -14.47 12.91
C GLY A 62 -2.19 -14.98 11.46
N LYS A 63 -2.59 -14.13 10.49
CA LYS A 63 -2.77 -14.53 9.09
C LYS A 63 -1.87 -13.72 8.16
N PHE A 64 -1.43 -14.35 7.06
CA PHE A 64 -0.73 -13.70 5.92
C PHE A 64 0.64 -13.10 6.24
N TYR A 65 1.23 -13.44 7.41
CA TYR A 65 2.53 -12.91 7.84
C TYR A 65 3.25 -13.93 8.72
N ASN A 66 3.63 -15.07 8.13
CA ASN A 66 4.26 -16.17 8.86
C ASN A 66 5.74 -15.86 9.18
N GLU A 67 6.28 -16.53 10.19
CA GLU A 67 7.65 -16.30 10.66
C GLU A 67 8.71 -16.86 9.72
N ASN A 68 8.41 -17.95 9.02
CA ASN A 68 9.40 -18.68 8.23
C ASN A 68 9.91 -17.88 7.01
N ASN A 69 9.07 -17.00 6.43
CA ASN A 69 9.43 -16.15 5.29
C ASN A 69 9.15 -14.66 5.56
N ARG A 70 9.21 -14.25 6.84
CA ARG A 70 8.94 -12.87 7.27
C ARG A 70 9.86 -11.85 6.60
N THR A 71 11.11 -12.21 6.38
CA THR A 71 12.09 -11.34 5.70
C THR A 71 11.69 -11.07 4.26
N GLU A 72 11.33 -12.10 3.52
CA GLU A 72 10.87 -12.02 2.12
C GLU A 72 9.58 -11.22 2.00
N ILE A 73 8.62 -11.46 2.89
CA ILE A 73 7.37 -10.69 2.97
C ILE A 73 7.69 -9.20 3.19
N ASN A 74 8.57 -8.88 4.13
CA ASN A 74 8.96 -7.50 4.42
C ASN A 74 9.70 -6.85 3.26
N GLN A 75 10.58 -7.57 2.56
CA GLN A 75 11.27 -7.06 1.38
C GLN A 75 10.27 -6.59 0.32
N TRP A 76 9.28 -7.43 -0.01
CA TRP A 76 8.26 -7.09 -1.00
C TRP A 76 7.32 -5.98 -0.51
N LEU A 77 6.91 -6.02 0.75
CA LEU A 77 6.08 -4.97 1.33
C LEU A 77 6.80 -3.61 1.34
N MET A 78 8.09 -3.58 1.70
CA MET A 78 8.88 -2.36 1.67
C MET A 78 9.17 -1.90 0.23
N ALA A 79 9.38 -2.81 -0.71
CA ALA A 79 9.48 -2.49 -2.13
C ALA A 79 8.19 -1.83 -2.64
N GLN A 80 7.01 -2.33 -2.23
CA GLN A 80 5.73 -1.70 -2.54
C GLN A 80 5.66 -0.29 -1.97
N MET A 81 5.95 -0.10 -0.68
CA MET A 81 5.83 1.21 -0.01
C MET A 81 6.86 2.22 -0.53
N GLY A 82 8.10 1.79 -0.76
CA GLY A 82 9.20 2.68 -1.11
C GLY A 82 9.42 2.89 -2.61
N TYR A 83 8.90 1.99 -3.45
CA TYR A 83 9.22 2.03 -4.88
C TYR A 83 8.00 1.80 -5.77
N VAL A 84 7.35 0.64 -5.71
CA VAL A 84 6.28 0.27 -6.66
C VAL A 84 5.13 1.29 -6.59
N GLY A 85 4.52 1.45 -5.42
CA GLY A 85 3.41 2.37 -5.22
C GLY A 85 3.75 3.81 -5.58
N PRO A 86 4.84 4.40 -5.04
CA PRO A 86 5.26 5.76 -5.39
C PRO A 86 5.53 5.97 -6.88
N MET A 87 6.21 5.04 -7.55
CA MET A 87 6.55 5.21 -8.97
C MET A 87 5.33 5.08 -9.89
N LEU A 88 4.44 4.11 -9.62
CA LEU A 88 3.17 3.99 -10.33
C LEU A 88 2.27 5.21 -10.07
N GLY A 89 2.27 5.73 -8.84
CA GLY A 89 1.58 6.97 -8.49
C GLY A 89 2.09 8.19 -9.27
N GLN A 90 3.41 8.31 -9.45
CA GLN A 90 3.99 9.37 -10.28
C GLN A 90 3.63 9.19 -11.76
N HIS A 91 3.64 7.95 -12.26
CA HIS A 91 3.16 7.71 -13.62
C HIS A 91 1.71 8.18 -13.79
N HIS A 92 0.83 7.83 -12.85
CA HIS A 92 -0.55 8.29 -12.87
C HIS A 92 -0.66 9.82 -12.79
N GLN A 93 0.17 10.46 -11.95
CA GLN A 93 0.22 11.93 -11.81
C GLN A 93 0.56 12.64 -13.11
N PHE A 94 1.56 12.17 -13.86
CA PHE A 94 1.97 12.81 -15.10
C PHE A 94 1.11 12.42 -16.30
N HIS A 95 0.69 11.17 -16.39
CA HIS A 95 0.00 10.64 -17.56
C HIS A 95 -1.51 10.88 -17.52
N HIS A 96 -2.12 10.85 -16.33
CA HIS A 96 -3.56 10.95 -16.16
C HIS A 96 -4.00 12.33 -15.67
N TYR A 97 -3.42 12.84 -14.58
CA TYR A 97 -3.85 14.12 -14.01
C TYR A 97 -3.25 15.34 -14.69
N ASN A 98 -2.06 15.23 -15.28
CA ASN A 98 -1.35 16.34 -15.89
C ASN A 98 -0.76 16.00 -17.26
N PRO A 99 -1.55 15.45 -18.20
CA PRO A 99 -1.03 15.05 -19.50
C PRO A 99 -0.48 16.26 -20.28
N GLY A 100 0.67 16.06 -20.94
CA GLY A 100 1.32 17.08 -21.76
C GLY A 100 2.06 18.18 -20.99
N LYS A 101 2.00 18.19 -19.64
CA LYS A 101 2.68 19.22 -18.84
C LYS A 101 4.17 18.99 -18.63
N SER A 102 4.64 17.76 -18.75
CA SER A 102 6.06 17.41 -18.62
C SER A 102 6.39 16.16 -19.42
N LYS A 103 6.87 16.35 -20.63
CA LYS A 103 7.32 15.25 -21.50
C LYS A 103 8.36 14.38 -20.81
N PHE A 104 9.32 15.00 -20.11
CA PHE A 104 10.33 14.27 -19.33
C PHE A 104 9.71 13.41 -18.22
N GLY A 105 8.78 13.95 -17.46
CA GLY A 105 8.08 13.20 -16.38
C GLY A 105 7.28 12.04 -16.95
N GLU A 106 6.50 12.25 -18.00
CA GLU A 106 5.71 11.22 -18.66
C GLU A 106 6.58 10.08 -19.18
N GLU A 107 7.64 10.38 -19.95
CA GLU A 107 8.54 9.36 -20.49
C GLU A 107 9.30 8.61 -19.40
N ARG A 108 9.79 9.32 -18.38
CA ARG A 108 10.53 8.74 -17.26
C ARG A 108 9.67 7.75 -16.49
N TYR A 109 8.50 8.18 -16.03
CA TYR A 109 7.66 7.34 -15.19
C TYR A 109 6.95 6.23 -15.96
N PHE A 110 6.68 6.42 -17.25
CA PHE A 110 6.25 5.33 -18.12
C PHE A 110 7.29 4.20 -18.20
N LYS A 111 8.57 4.56 -18.44
CA LYS A 111 9.66 3.57 -18.49
C LYS A 111 9.84 2.82 -17.17
N ILE A 112 9.78 3.55 -16.05
CA ILE A 112 9.87 2.96 -14.71
C ILE A 112 8.69 2.01 -14.46
N SER A 113 7.47 2.44 -14.76
CA SER A 113 6.26 1.61 -14.57
C SER A 113 6.31 0.33 -15.40
N LYS A 114 6.70 0.44 -16.67
CA LYS A 114 6.88 -0.73 -17.53
C LYS A 114 7.88 -1.72 -16.93
N ARG A 115 9.01 -1.23 -16.43
CA ARG A 115 10.02 -2.06 -15.79
C ARG A 115 9.48 -2.73 -14.52
N ILE A 116 8.75 -2.00 -13.68
CA ILE A 116 8.12 -2.57 -12.46
C ILE A 116 7.24 -3.76 -12.83
N TYR A 117 6.36 -3.62 -13.82
CA TYR A 117 5.50 -4.73 -14.24
C TYR A 117 6.30 -5.90 -14.83
N GLN A 118 7.36 -5.65 -15.58
CA GLN A 118 8.24 -6.71 -16.09
C GLN A 118 8.93 -7.49 -14.96
N GLU A 119 9.45 -6.81 -13.95
CA GLU A 119 10.09 -7.44 -12.80
C GLU A 119 9.07 -8.23 -11.94
N LEU A 120 7.87 -7.70 -11.73
CA LEU A 120 6.80 -8.43 -11.03
C LEU A 120 6.35 -9.68 -11.81
N ASP A 121 6.19 -9.57 -13.12
CA ASP A 121 5.85 -10.68 -14.00
C ASP A 121 6.93 -11.78 -13.98
N GLU A 122 8.21 -11.40 -14.02
CA GLU A 122 9.33 -12.34 -13.91
C GLU A 122 9.32 -13.11 -12.59
N VAL A 123 9.05 -12.43 -11.47
CA VAL A 123 8.94 -13.07 -10.15
C VAL A 123 7.75 -14.04 -10.13
N LEU A 124 6.59 -13.59 -10.57
CA LEU A 124 5.35 -14.39 -10.54
C LEU A 124 5.36 -15.53 -11.58
N SER A 125 6.23 -15.47 -12.59
CA SER A 125 6.46 -16.62 -13.50
C SER A 125 7.19 -17.78 -12.82
N LYS A 126 7.90 -17.52 -11.70
CA LYS A 126 8.73 -18.49 -10.96
C LYS A 126 8.13 -18.90 -9.62
N SER A 127 7.22 -18.12 -9.08
CA SER A 127 6.56 -18.38 -7.82
C SER A 127 5.08 -18.00 -7.86
N LYS A 128 4.28 -18.67 -7.03
CA LYS A 128 2.83 -18.45 -7.00
C LYS A 128 2.44 -17.06 -6.49
N PHE A 129 3.22 -16.52 -5.55
CA PHE A 129 3.04 -15.22 -4.92
C PHE A 129 4.38 -14.51 -4.77
N LEU A 130 4.39 -13.23 -4.41
CA LEU A 130 5.60 -12.41 -4.34
C LEU A 130 6.65 -12.94 -3.37
N SER A 131 6.23 -13.46 -2.22
CA SER A 131 7.12 -14.01 -1.18
C SER A 131 7.23 -15.55 -1.19
N GLY A 132 6.84 -16.20 -2.31
CA GLY A 132 6.93 -17.66 -2.46
C GLY A 132 5.59 -18.33 -2.75
N ASN A 133 5.28 -19.41 -2.01
CA ASN A 133 4.10 -20.24 -2.28
C ASN A 133 2.83 -19.81 -1.52
N ASP A 134 2.96 -18.96 -0.52
CA ASP A 134 1.88 -18.53 0.34
C ASP A 134 1.42 -17.10 0.00
N TYR A 135 0.10 -16.89 -0.02
CA TYR A 135 -0.51 -15.56 -0.12
C TYR A 135 -0.26 -14.77 1.16
N THR A 136 0.30 -13.58 1.05
CA THR A 136 0.77 -12.79 2.18
C THR A 136 0.36 -11.32 2.09
N ILE A 137 0.70 -10.54 3.13
CA ILE A 137 0.50 -9.08 3.12
C ILE A 137 1.33 -8.37 2.03
N ALA A 138 2.37 -8.99 1.49
CA ALA A 138 3.12 -8.46 0.36
C ALA A 138 2.24 -8.42 -0.90
N ASP A 139 1.48 -9.49 -1.15
CA ASP A 139 0.53 -9.57 -2.26
C ASP A 139 -0.65 -8.62 -2.05
N ILE A 140 -1.24 -8.63 -0.84
CA ILE A 140 -2.35 -7.72 -0.49
C ILE A 140 -1.97 -6.25 -0.65
N GLY A 141 -0.71 -5.90 -0.35
CA GLY A 141 -0.23 -4.52 -0.47
C GLY A 141 0.09 -4.09 -1.90
N THR A 142 0.43 -5.05 -2.77
CA THR A 142 0.89 -4.79 -4.14
C THR A 142 -0.26 -4.77 -5.15
N PHE A 143 -1.32 -5.51 -4.89
CA PHE A 143 -2.52 -5.64 -5.71
C PHE A 143 -3.78 -5.14 -5.00
#